data_7f2db2da8995a8b64b90108370e0b1d4
#
_entry.id   7f2db2da8995a8b64b90108370e0b1d4
#
_cell.length_a   1.000
_cell.length_b   1.000
_cell.length_c   1.000
_cell.angle_alpha   90.00
_cell.angle_beta   90.00
_cell.angle_gamma   90.00
#
_symmetry.space_group_name_H-M   'P 1'
#
loop_
_entity.id
_entity.type
_entity.pdbx_description
1 polymer ?
#
loop_
_entity_poly.entity_id
_entity_poly.type
_entity_poly.pdbx_seq_one_letter_code
_entity_poly.pdbx_strand_id
1 'polypeptide(L)'
;QETERVTGVPGSQLERVARTMANNRPGTFIWCMGGTQHTNGNNNTRAYCVFQLALGNMGTTGGGTNIFRGHDNVQGATDLGVLANTLPGYYGLKPGSWAHWARVWEEDLDWLKGRFGKMKKKDGKDRLMMNEKGIPVSRWIDGVLEAKENLVQPDNTRAMVFWGHAPNSQTRLVEMKDAMEKLDLLVVVDPFPTVSAVLHDRKDGAYLLPSTTQFETYGSITASNRSIQWREKVMEPMFESKPDHVIMALLAKKFGFADRMFRNIAFNGDEPVIEDITGEINRGMWTIGYTGQSPERLKLHMANQHTFDRTTLQAVGGPADGDFYGMPWPSWGNPEMKHPGTPNLYDMSKPVSKGGLTFRARFGVERDGDNLLAEGVYSAGSEIKDGYPEFTMQMLMDLGWDKDLTAQERKAIDAVAGPKTNWKTDLSGGIQRV
;
A
#
# COMPACT_ATOMS: atom_id res chain seq x y z
N GLN A 1 -16.01 -13.81 -34.30
CA GLN A 1 -16.16 -12.98 -35.53
C GLN A 1 -15.93 -11.49 -35.24
N GLU A 2 -16.70 -10.86 -34.31
CA GLU A 2 -16.53 -9.42 -34.04
C GLU A 2 -15.13 -9.10 -33.44
N THR A 3 -14.67 -9.89 -32.48
CA THR A 3 -13.33 -9.72 -31.90
C THR A 3 -12.25 -9.85 -32.96
N GLU A 4 -12.37 -10.84 -33.84
CA GLU A 4 -11.45 -11.06 -34.97
C GLU A 4 -11.46 -9.86 -35.93
N ARG A 5 -12.65 -9.36 -36.28
CA ARG A 5 -12.82 -8.18 -37.13
C ARG A 5 -12.14 -6.93 -36.54
N VAL A 6 -12.28 -6.71 -35.25
CA VAL A 6 -11.75 -5.52 -34.56
C VAL A 6 -10.27 -5.63 -34.28
N THR A 7 -9.80 -6.79 -33.85
CA THR A 7 -8.40 -6.97 -33.39
C THR A 7 -7.47 -7.53 -34.46
N GLY A 8 -8.00 -8.13 -35.51
CA GLY A 8 -7.24 -8.87 -36.50
C GLY A 8 -6.73 -10.23 -36.01
N VAL A 9 -7.06 -10.65 -34.78
CA VAL A 9 -6.65 -11.93 -34.22
C VAL A 9 -7.65 -13.02 -34.57
N PRO A 10 -7.25 -14.08 -35.29
CA PRO A 10 -8.13 -15.14 -35.70
C PRO A 10 -8.78 -15.84 -34.48
N GLY A 11 -10.08 -16.12 -34.55
CA GLY A 11 -10.81 -16.80 -33.47
C GLY A 11 -10.23 -18.18 -33.14
N SER A 12 -9.75 -18.92 -34.15
CA SER A 12 -9.06 -20.19 -33.98
C SER A 12 -7.75 -20.08 -33.17
N GLN A 13 -7.07 -18.95 -33.28
CA GLN A 13 -5.86 -18.70 -32.49
C GLN A 13 -6.20 -18.45 -31.03
N LEU A 14 -7.25 -17.69 -30.75
CA LEU A 14 -7.74 -17.48 -29.38
C LEU A 14 -8.17 -18.80 -28.73
N GLU A 15 -8.93 -19.61 -29.46
CA GLU A 15 -9.33 -20.93 -28.98
C GLU A 15 -8.12 -21.81 -28.68
N ARG A 16 -7.14 -21.86 -29.56
CA ARG A 16 -5.91 -22.63 -29.35
C ARG A 16 -5.17 -22.19 -28.09
N VAL A 17 -5.02 -20.87 -27.86
CA VAL A 17 -4.38 -20.33 -26.64
C VAL A 17 -5.14 -20.75 -25.41
N ALA A 18 -6.47 -20.57 -25.40
CA ALA A 18 -7.31 -20.95 -24.27
C ALA A 18 -7.22 -22.46 -23.94
N ARG A 19 -7.26 -23.31 -24.96
CA ARG A 19 -7.11 -24.77 -24.80
C ARG A 19 -5.71 -25.14 -24.31
N THR A 20 -4.68 -24.47 -24.82
CA THR A 20 -3.29 -24.70 -24.36
C THR A 20 -3.16 -24.38 -22.88
N MET A 21 -3.68 -23.25 -22.44
CA MET A 21 -3.65 -22.89 -21.02
C MET A 21 -4.48 -23.83 -20.15
N ALA A 22 -5.63 -24.28 -20.64
CA ALA A 22 -6.48 -25.23 -19.92
C ALA A 22 -5.83 -26.61 -19.74
N ASN A 23 -5.05 -27.05 -20.72
CA ASN A 23 -4.40 -28.37 -20.73
C ASN A 23 -3.04 -28.34 -20.01
N ASN A 24 -2.45 -27.19 -19.74
CA ASN A 24 -1.13 -27.06 -19.11
C ASN A 24 -1.25 -26.23 -17.82
N ARG A 25 -1.97 -26.76 -16.86
CA ARG A 25 -2.15 -26.16 -15.55
C ARG A 25 -1.15 -26.71 -14.52
N PRO A 26 -0.80 -25.94 -13.47
CA PRO A 26 -1.15 -24.55 -13.24
C PRO A 26 -0.44 -23.59 -14.19
N GLY A 27 -1.08 -22.46 -14.49
CA GLY A 27 -0.49 -21.41 -15.31
C GLY A 27 -0.71 -20.02 -14.70
N THR A 28 0.28 -19.16 -14.79
CA THR A 28 0.20 -17.79 -14.31
C THR A 28 -0.07 -16.84 -15.44
N PHE A 29 -1.00 -15.90 -15.24
CA PHE A 29 -1.23 -14.77 -16.14
C PHE A 29 -0.48 -13.54 -15.63
N ILE A 30 0.46 -13.06 -16.43
CA ILE A 30 1.33 -11.94 -16.05
C ILE A 30 1.02 -10.73 -16.94
N TRP A 31 0.86 -9.57 -16.33
CA TRP A 31 0.74 -8.30 -17.05
C TRP A 31 1.38 -7.15 -16.27
N CYS A 32 1.45 -6.00 -16.88
CA CYS A 32 1.91 -4.76 -16.28
C CYS A 32 1.05 -3.59 -16.77
N MET A 33 1.64 -2.42 -16.90
CA MET A 33 0.93 -1.18 -17.28
C MET A 33 0.25 -1.26 -18.64
N GLY A 34 0.80 -2.02 -19.59
CA GLY A 34 0.19 -2.25 -20.89
C GLY A 34 -1.21 -2.88 -20.85
N GLY A 35 -1.51 -3.70 -19.82
CA GLY A 35 -2.85 -4.21 -19.60
C GLY A 35 -3.76 -3.28 -18.78
N THR A 36 -3.17 -2.35 -18.02
CA THR A 36 -3.86 -1.56 -17.01
C THR A 36 -4.11 -0.11 -17.43
N GLN A 37 -3.16 0.52 -18.13
CA GLN A 37 -3.21 1.94 -18.49
C GLN A 37 -4.03 2.18 -19.77
N HIS A 38 -5.27 1.78 -19.75
CA HIS A 38 -6.27 2.00 -20.78
C HIS A 38 -7.55 2.57 -20.20
N THR A 39 -8.39 3.20 -21.00
CA THR A 39 -9.71 3.69 -20.60
C THR A 39 -10.53 2.57 -19.93
N ASN A 40 -10.41 1.34 -20.44
CA ASN A 40 -11.09 0.15 -19.92
C ASN A 40 -10.16 -0.77 -19.12
N GLY A 41 -9.07 -0.26 -18.55
CA GLY A 41 -8.08 -1.04 -17.82
C GLY A 41 -8.67 -1.93 -16.71
N ASN A 42 -9.69 -1.45 -16.01
CA ASN A 42 -10.40 -2.26 -15.01
C ASN A 42 -11.04 -3.50 -15.62
N ASN A 43 -11.65 -3.39 -16.80
CA ASN A 43 -12.26 -4.52 -17.48
C ASN A 43 -11.22 -5.50 -18.02
N ASN A 44 -10.08 -5.00 -18.51
CA ASN A 44 -8.97 -5.84 -18.94
C ASN A 44 -8.47 -6.71 -17.76
N THR A 45 -8.17 -6.08 -16.64
CA THR A 45 -7.65 -6.79 -15.46
C THR A 45 -8.68 -7.78 -14.88
N ARG A 46 -9.97 -7.40 -14.88
CA ARG A 46 -11.05 -8.32 -14.50
C ARG A 46 -11.13 -9.52 -15.43
N ALA A 47 -10.99 -9.32 -16.74
CA ALA A 47 -11.02 -10.42 -17.71
C ALA A 47 -9.87 -11.42 -17.47
N TYR A 48 -8.66 -10.93 -17.14
CA TYR A 48 -7.54 -11.80 -16.79
C TYR A 48 -7.82 -12.63 -15.53
N CYS A 49 -8.38 -12.00 -14.50
CA CYS A 49 -8.74 -12.69 -13.27
C CYS A 49 -9.87 -13.72 -13.51
N VAL A 50 -10.91 -13.36 -14.26
CA VAL A 50 -12.02 -14.27 -14.60
C VAL A 50 -11.52 -15.47 -15.37
N PHE A 51 -10.62 -15.26 -16.32
CA PHE A 51 -10.02 -16.33 -17.09
C PHE A 51 -9.23 -17.32 -16.21
N GLN A 52 -8.42 -16.81 -15.29
CA GLN A 52 -7.68 -17.64 -14.34
C GLN A 52 -8.58 -18.38 -13.35
N LEU A 53 -9.67 -17.77 -12.93
CA LEU A 53 -10.71 -18.43 -12.11
C LEU A 53 -11.38 -19.56 -12.88
N ALA A 54 -11.77 -19.29 -14.12
CA ALA A 54 -12.40 -20.31 -14.98
C ALA A 54 -11.50 -21.52 -15.25
N LEU A 55 -10.18 -21.29 -15.32
CA LEU A 55 -9.19 -22.36 -15.47
C LEU A 55 -8.82 -23.07 -14.16
N GLY A 56 -9.32 -22.60 -13.00
CA GLY A 56 -8.97 -23.16 -11.70
C GLY A 56 -7.50 -22.95 -11.32
N ASN A 57 -6.86 -21.90 -11.82
CA ASN A 57 -5.45 -21.60 -11.54
C ASN A 57 -5.24 -20.79 -10.26
N MET A 58 -6.31 -20.23 -9.69
CA MET A 58 -6.20 -19.44 -8.46
C MET A 58 -5.99 -20.35 -7.25
N GLY A 59 -5.11 -19.94 -6.35
CA GLY A 59 -4.85 -20.68 -5.12
C GLY A 59 -3.91 -21.88 -5.28
N THR A 60 -3.21 -21.98 -6.38
CA THR A 60 -2.24 -23.04 -6.66
C THR A 60 -0.87 -22.44 -6.92
N THR A 61 0.18 -23.01 -6.34
CA THR A 61 1.56 -22.59 -6.62
C THR A 61 1.85 -22.66 -8.12
N GLY A 62 2.38 -21.57 -8.68
CA GLY A 62 2.60 -21.44 -10.14
C GLY A 62 1.36 -21.02 -10.92
N GLY A 63 0.21 -20.87 -10.27
CA GLY A 63 -1.02 -20.39 -10.88
C GLY A 63 -1.36 -18.93 -10.53
N GLY A 64 -2.52 -18.49 -10.96
CA GLY A 64 -3.07 -17.19 -10.62
C GLY A 64 -2.66 -16.04 -11.51
N THR A 65 -2.69 -14.86 -10.95
CA THR A 65 -2.35 -13.60 -11.64
C THR A 65 -1.19 -12.92 -10.93
N ASN A 66 -0.27 -12.37 -11.71
CA ASN A 66 0.84 -11.59 -11.19
C ASN A 66 1.01 -10.30 -12.00
N ILE A 67 1.20 -9.19 -11.31
CA ILE A 67 1.39 -7.88 -11.93
C ILE A 67 2.85 -7.46 -11.73
N PHE A 68 3.63 -7.42 -12.80
CA PHE A 68 4.97 -6.87 -12.77
C PHE A 68 4.86 -5.35 -12.77
N ARG A 69 5.00 -4.74 -11.61
CA ARG A 69 4.67 -3.34 -11.38
C ARG A 69 5.71 -2.34 -11.89
N GLY A 70 6.74 -2.78 -12.56
CA GLY A 70 7.75 -1.98 -13.21
C GLY A 70 8.95 -1.72 -12.30
N HIS A 71 8.89 -0.70 -11.48
CA HIS A 71 9.98 -0.37 -10.55
C HIS A 71 10.00 -1.29 -9.33
N ASP A 72 11.17 -1.47 -8.76
CA ASP A 72 11.32 -2.03 -7.43
C ASP A 72 10.57 -1.18 -6.41
N ASN A 73 10.05 -1.84 -5.38
CA ASN A 73 9.26 -1.21 -4.32
C ASN A 73 7.98 -0.45 -4.74
N VAL A 74 7.47 -0.58 -5.97
CA VAL A 74 6.16 -0.01 -6.33
C VAL A 74 5.06 -0.61 -5.44
N GLN A 75 5.14 -1.91 -5.15
CA GLN A 75 4.21 -2.58 -4.24
C GLN A 75 4.33 -1.97 -2.84
N GLY A 76 5.54 -1.84 -2.31
CA GLY A 76 5.78 -1.25 -1.00
C GLY A 76 5.32 0.20 -0.90
N ALA A 77 5.60 1.02 -1.90
CA ALA A 77 5.16 2.41 -1.94
C ALA A 77 3.63 2.52 -1.85
N THR A 78 2.89 1.69 -2.58
CA THR A 78 1.41 1.69 -2.50
C THR A 78 0.90 1.10 -1.19
N ASP A 79 1.54 0.06 -0.67
CA ASP A 79 1.21 -0.54 0.63
C ASP A 79 1.41 0.48 1.76
N LEU A 80 2.43 1.31 1.68
CA LEU A 80 2.71 2.37 2.64
C LEU A 80 1.86 3.65 2.46
N GLY A 81 0.92 3.64 1.53
CA GLY A 81 -0.03 4.73 1.35
C GLY A 81 0.49 5.91 0.53
N VAL A 82 1.53 5.74 -0.28
CA VAL A 82 1.93 6.75 -1.28
C VAL A 82 0.90 6.75 -2.41
N LEU A 83 -0.31 7.11 -2.04
CA LEU A 83 -1.51 7.16 -2.88
C LEU A 83 -2.39 8.34 -2.46
N ALA A 84 -3.10 8.92 -3.40
CA ALA A 84 -3.95 10.09 -3.14
C ALA A 84 -5.24 9.78 -2.37
N ASN A 85 -5.51 8.53 -2.01
CA ASN A 85 -6.82 8.10 -1.53
C ASN A 85 -6.78 7.17 -0.32
N THR A 86 -5.62 6.96 0.28
CA THR A 86 -5.50 6.04 1.42
C THR A 86 -4.35 6.41 2.36
N LEU A 87 -4.47 5.99 3.60
CA LEU A 87 -3.39 5.87 4.57
C LEU A 87 -2.68 4.52 4.40
N PRO A 88 -1.51 4.31 5.04
CA PRO A 88 -0.78 3.05 4.96
C PRO A 88 -1.71 1.83 5.20
N GLY A 89 -1.44 0.72 4.53
CA GLY A 89 -2.23 -0.50 4.64
C GLY A 89 -3.60 -0.45 3.97
N TYR A 90 -3.83 0.49 3.06
CA TYR A 90 -5.12 0.68 2.36
C TYR A 90 -6.30 0.99 3.28
N TYR A 91 -6.06 1.63 4.40
CA TYR A 91 -7.09 2.00 5.37
C TYR A 91 -8.09 3.04 4.84
N GLY A 92 -7.78 3.72 3.73
CA GLY A 92 -8.58 4.83 3.23
C GLY A 92 -8.37 6.12 4.03
N LEU A 93 -9.24 7.11 3.83
CA LEU A 93 -9.14 8.43 4.44
C LEU A 93 -10.33 8.76 5.36
N LYS A 94 -11.10 7.77 5.79
CA LYS A 94 -12.24 7.97 6.69
C LYS A 94 -11.77 8.39 8.09
N PRO A 95 -12.59 9.08 8.88
CA PRO A 95 -12.21 9.54 10.23
C PRO A 95 -11.64 8.43 11.13
N GLY A 96 -12.21 7.25 11.07
CA GLY A 96 -11.71 6.11 11.85
C GLY A 96 -10.34 5.61 11.39
N SER A 97 -10.01 5.70 10.11
CA SER A 97 -8.67 5.35 9.63
C SER A 97 -7.62 6.33 10.14
N TRP A 98 -7.95 7.61 10.16
CA TRP A 98 -7.12 8.63 10.78
C TRP A 98 -6.96 8.42 12.28
N ALA A 99 -8.04 8.05 12.98
CA ALA A 99 -7.97 7.74 14.41
C ALA A 99 -7.09 6.52 14.70
N HIS A 100 -7.13 5.50 13.85
CA HIS A 100 -6.24 4.34 13.95
C HIS A 100 -4.78 4.77 13.81
N TRP A 101 -4.44 5.45 12.75
CA TRP A 101 -3.05 5.85 12.51
C TRP A 101 -2.56 6.91 13.50
N ALA A 102 -3.42 7.83 13.96
CA ALA A 102 -3.08 8.76 15.03
C ALA A 102 -2.66 8.00 16.31
N ARG A 103 -3.35 6.92 16.66
CA ARG A 103 -2.95 6.05 17.79
C ARG A 103 -1.61 5.36 17.55
N VAL A 104 -1.39 4.84 16.34
CA VAL A 104 -0.13 4.18 15.97
C VAL A 104 1.06 5.14 16.03
N TRP A 105 0.85 6.36 15.55
CA TRP A 105 1.86 7.41 15.58
C TRP A 105 1.96 8.12 16.95
N GLU A 106 1.07 7.77 17.88
CA GLU A 106 0.94 8.44 19.18
C GLU A 106 0.72 9.95 19.04
N GLU A 107 -0.03 10.36 18.00
CA GLU A 107 -0.27 11.76 17.69
C GLU A 107 -1.71 12.17 18.04
N ASP A 108 -1.86 13.45 18.38
CA ASP A 108 -3.16 14.05 18.64
C ASP A 108 -3.96 14.19 17.34
N LEU A 109 -5.10 13.51 17.29
CA LEU A 109 -5.99 13.54 16.15
C LEU A 109 -6.54 14.95 15.85
N ASP A 110 -6.76 15.78 16.84
CA ASP A 110 -7.28 17.13 16.64
C ASP A 110 -6.17 18.06 16.12
N TRP A 111 -4.94 17.85 16.53
CA TRP A 111 -3.81 18.50 15.91
C TRP A 111 -3.66 18.11 14.44
N LEU A 112 -3.79 16.83 14.10
CA LEU A 112 -3.79 16.37 12.70
C LEU A 112 -4.91 17.02 11.90
N LYS A 113 -6.14 17.03 12.41
CA LYS A 113 -7.28 17.70 11.77
C LYS A 113 -7.00 19.19 11.51
N GLY A 114 -6.33 19.84 12.45
CA GLY A 114 -5.96 21.26 12.33
C GLY A 114 -4.96 21.57 11.23
N ARG A 115 -4.27 20.56 10.67
CA ARG A 115 -3.33 20.72 9.53
C ARG A 115 -4.04 20.77 8.18
N PHE A 116 -5.29 20.36 8.12
CA PHE A 116 -6.06 20.30 6.88
C PHE A 116 -7.10 21.40 6.80
N GLY A 117 -7.24 21.97 5.61
CA GLY A 117 -8.29 22.93 5.32
C GLY A 117 -9.68 22.29 5.17
N LYS A 118 -10.67 23.15 5.01
CA LYS A 118 -12.03 22.75 4.63
C LYS A 118 -12.29 23.05 3.16
N MET A 119 -13.12 22.26 2.54
CA MET A 119 -13.60 22.45 1.18
C MET A 119 -15.13 22.48 1.18
N LYS A 120 -15.72 23.23 0.25
CA LYS A 120 -17.16 23.17 -0.01
C LYS A 120 -17.46 22.19 -1.12
N LYS A 121 -18.39 21.27 -0.88
CA LYS A 121 -18.91 20.39 -1.92
C LYS A 121 -20.09 21.06 -2.65
N LYS A 122 -20.47 20.50 -3.80
CA LYS A 122 -21.61 20.97 -4.59
C LYS A 122 -22.94 20.97 -3.81
N ASP A 123 -23.04 20.20 -2.73
CA ASP A 123 -24.17 20.17 -1.79
C ASP A 123 -24.13 21.31 -0.76
N GLY A 124 -23.16 22.22 -0.86
CA GLY A 124 -22.97 23.35 0.03
C GLY A 124 -22.39 23.04 1.42
N LYS A 125 -22.13 21.77 1.72
CA LYS A 125 -21.61 21.36 3.03
C LYS A 125 -20.08 21.48 3.08
N ASP A 126 -19.58 21.97 4.21
CA ASP A 126 -18.15 21.95 4.50
C ASP A 126 -17.69 20.52 4.81
N ARG A 127 -16.54 20.15 4.26
CA ARG A 127 -15.86 18.89 4.54
C ARG A 127 -14.40 19.13 4.84
N LEU A 128 -13.84 18.34 5.74
CA LEU A 128 -12.40 18.35 5.99
C LEU A 128 -11.65 17.73 4.80
N MET A 129 -10.66 18.42 4.28
CA MET A 129 -9.86 17.93 3.15
C MET A 129 -9.11 16.65 3.50
N MET A 130 -8.75 16.41 4.75
CA MET A 130 -8.10 15.17 5.19
C MET A 130 -8.92 13.90 4.89
N ASN A 131 -10.24 14.01 4.80
CA ASN A 131 -11.13 12.89 4.52
C ASN A 131 -11.46 12.73 3.03
N GLU A 132 -10.91 13.60 2.20
CA GLU A 132 -11.16 13.61 0.76
C GLU A 132 -9.95 13.07 0.02
N LYS A 133 -10.23 12.44 -1.11
CA LYS A 133 -9.16 11.93 -1.98
C LYS A 133 -8.35 13.09 -2.55
N GLY A 134 -7.06 12.87 -2.70
CA GLY A 134 -6.19 13.80 -3.40
C GLY A 134 -6.50 13.93 -4.89
N ILE A 135 -5.84 14.85 -5.53
CA ILE A 135 -6.04 15.16 -6.94
C ILE A 135 -5.33 14.09 -7.80
N PRO A 136 -6.00 13.51 -8.81
CA PRO A 136 -5.33 12.63 -9.77
C PRO A 136 -4.17 13.34 -10.47
N VAL A 137 -3.11 12.60 -10.76
CA VAL A 137 -1.86 13.14 -11.29
C VAL A 137 -2.01 13.96 -12.59
N SER A 138 -3.02 13.69 -13.40
CA SER A 138 -3.32 14.46 -14.62
C SER A 138 -4.20 15.69 -14.37
N ARG A 139 -4.70 15.89 -13.14
CA ARG A 139 -5.68 16.93 -12.80
C ARG A 139 -5.11 18.06 -11.92
N TRP A 140 -3.89 17.92 -11.41
CA TRP A 140 -3.27 19.00 -10.65
C TRP A 140 -3.09 20.27 -11.50
N ILE A 141 -2.93 20.10 -12.83
CA ILE A 141 -2.85 21.18 -13.81
C ILE A 141 -4.06 22.09 -13.72
N ASP A 142 -5.27 21.50 -13.65
CA ASP A 142 -6.50 22.28 -13.50
C ASP A 142 -6.52 23.02 -12.16
N GLY A 143 -5.99 22.41 -11.11
CA GLY A 143 -5.85 23.05 -9.80
C GLY A 143 -4.99 24.30 -9.82
N VAL A 144 -4.12 24.45 -10.81
CA VAL A 144 -3.28 25.65 -11.01
C VAL A 144 -3.91 26.63 -12.00
N LEU A 145 -4.42 26.13 -13.13
CA LEU A 145 -4.80 26.95 -14.28
C LEU A 145 -6.26 27.43 -14.25
N GLU A 146 -7.16 26.69 -13.65
CA GLU A 146 -8.58 27.02 -13.59
C GLU A 146 -8.83 28.26 -12.73
N ALA A 147 -9.93 28.95 -13.05
CA ALA A 147 -10.42 30.04 -12.22
C ALA A 147 -10.83 29.49 -10.85
N LYS A 148 -10.49 30.22 -9.78
CA LYS A 148 -10.69 29.79 -8.39
C LYS A 148 -12.13 29.38 -8.09
N GLU A 149 -13.10 30.08 -8.64
CA GLU A 149 -14.55 29.80 -8.48
C GLU A 149 -14.99 28.46 -9.07
N ASN A 150 -14.22 27.88 -9.99
CA ASN A 150 -14.47 26.58 -10.59
C ASN A 150 -13.85 25.42 -9.79
N LEU A 151 -12.99 25.75 -8.81
CA LEU A 151 -12.32 24.75 -8.00
C LEU A 151 -13.19 24.33 -6.81
N VAL A 152 -13.05 23.05 -6.44
CA VAL A 152 -13.67 22.53 -5.21
C VAL A 152 -12.79 22.80 -4.00
N GLN A 153 -11.48 22.86 -4.20
CA GLN A 153 -10.51 23.23 -3.18
C GLN A 153 -10.56 24.73 -2.86
N PRO A 154 -10.09 25.16 -1.66
CA PRO A 154 -10.24 26.54 -1.21
C PRO A 154 -9.49 27.58 -2.04
N ASP A 155 -8.42 27.19 -2.71
CA ASP A 155 -7.56 28.05 -3.52
C ASP A 155 -6.87 27.28 -4.63
N ASN A 156 -6.25 28.00 -5.58
CA ASN A 156 -5.41 27.39 -6.59
C ASN A 156 -4.17 26.71 -5.97
N THR A 157 -3.68 25.70 -6.62
CA THR A 157 -2.42 25.07 -6.25
C THR A 157 -1.26 26.02 -6.56
N ARG A 158 -0.49 26.40 -5.54
CA ARG A 158 0.58 27.39 -5.62
C ARG A 158 1.98 26.79 -5.48
N ALA A 159 2.09 25.61 -4.88
CA ALA A 159 3.34 24.92 -4.70
C ALA A 159 3.24 23.47 -5.19
N MET A 160 4.30 22.97 -5.80
CA MET A 160 4.40 21.60 -6.27
C MET A 160 5.76 21.03 -5.88
N VAL A 161 5.73 19.79 -5.37
CA VAL A 161 6.92 18.99 -5.14
C VAL A 161 6.82 17.75 -6.00
N PHE A 162 7.70 17.61 -6.99
CA PHE A 162 7.90 16.36 -7.71
C PHE A 162 8.95 15.54 -6.96
N TRP A 163 8.54 14.38 -6.48
CA TRP A 163 9.41 13.52 -5.71
C TRP A 163 9.58 12.18 -6.44
N GLY A 164 10.77 11.95 -7.00
CA GLY A 164 11.06 10.76 -7.79
C GLY A 164 10.11 10.60 -8.99
N HIS A 165 9.73 11.69 -9.65
CA HIS A 165 8.72 11.69 -10.70
C HIS A 165 9.14 12.53 -11.92
N ALA A 166 9.11 11.91 -13.09
CA ALA A 166 9.33 12.58 -14.37
C ALA A 166 8.00 12.74 -15.12
N PRO A 167 7.51 13.97 -15.31
CA PRO A 167 6.16 14.23 -15.85
C PRO A 167 6.04 13.97 -17.37
N ASN A 168 7.12 13.74 -18.08
CA ASN A 168 7.12 13.48 -19.51
C ASN A 168 6.31 12.24 -19.94
N SER A 169 6.00 11.34 -19.00
CA SER A 169 5.13 10.19 -19.23
C SER A 169 3.64 10.48 -18.98
N GLN A 170 3.31 11.70 -18.60
CA GLN A 170 1.95 12.14 -18.32
C GLN A 170 1.29 12.72 -19.57
N THR A 171 -0.04 12.78 -19.55
CA THR A 171 -0.83 13.50 -20.54
C THR A 171 -0.79 15.01 -20.30
N ARG A 172 -1.14 15.81 -21.30
CA ARG A 172 -1.28 17.27 -21.18
C ARG A 172 0.04 17.99 -20.93
N LEU A 173 1.10 17.59 -21.60
CA LEU A 173 2.45 18.10 -21.35
C LEU A 173 2.58 19.62 -21.58
N VAL A 174 1.89 20.17 -22.59
CA VAL A 174 1.92 21.62 -22.88
C VAL A 174 1.28 22.41 -21.74
N GLU A 175 0.07 22.02 -21.35
CA GLU A 175 -0.64 22.65 -20.23
C GLU A 175 0.09 22.47 -18.90
N MET A 176 0.82 21.36 -18.75
CA MET A 176 1.67 21.11 -17.59
C MET A 176 2.81 22.13 -17.50
N LYS A 177 3.44 22.47 -18.62
CA LYS A 177 4.43 23.54 -18.68
C LYS A 177 3.83 24.85 -18.21
N ASP A 178 2.68 25.25 -18.76
CA ASP A 178 1.98 26.46 -18.39
C ASP A 178 1.62 26.49 -16.88
N ALA A 179 1.20 25.33 -16.34
CA ALA A 179 0.91 25.21 -14.92
C ALA A 179 2.17 25.36 -14.06
N MET A 180 3.28 24.73 -14.44
CA MET A 180 4.55 24.86 -13.73
C MET A 180 5.02 26.32 -13.67
N GLU A 181 4.84 27.09 -14.74
CA GLU A 181 5.23 28.49 -14.81
C GLU A 181 4.42 29.39 -13.85
N LYS A 182 3.17 29.01 -13.56
CA LYS A 182 2.29 29.76 -12.65
C LYS A 182 2.44 29.42 -11.17
N LEU A 183 3.19 28.39 -10.82
CA LEU A 183 3.43 28.02 -9.43
C LEU A 183 4.30 29.10 -8.74
N ASP A 184 4.03 29.39 -7.48
CA ASP A 184 4.92 30.20 -6.65
C ASP A 184 6.19 29.45 -6.26
N LEU A 185 6.07 28.14 -6.05
CA LEU A 185 7.15 27.27 -5.65
C LEU A 185 7.14 25.97 -6.44
N LEU A 186 8.27 25.61 -7.01
CA LEU A 186 8.52 24.31 -7.63
C LEU A 186 9.76 23.68 -7.00
N VAL A 187 9.59 22.47 -6.45
CA VAL A 187 10.66 21.66 -5.89
C VAL A 187 10.72 20.32 -6.61
N VAL A 188 11.91 19.89 -6.97
CA VAL A 188 12.16 18.58 -7.59
C VAL A 188 13.15 17.82 -6.70
N VAL A 189 12.73 16.67 -6.22
CA VAL A 189 13.57 15.75 -5.44
C VAL A 189 13.81 14.52 -6.29
N ASP A 190 15.04 14.35 -6.76
CA ASP A 190 15.37 13.27 -7.69
C ASP A 190 16.89 13.01 -7.66
N PRO A 191 17.37 11.78 -7.88
CA PRO A 191 18.80 11.52 -8.05
C PRO A 191 19.43 12.24 -9.23
N PHE A 192 18.65 12.55 -10.26
CA PHE A 192 19.10 13.22 -11.48
C PHE A 192 18.19 14.38 -11.86
N PRO A 193 18.70 15.43 -12.54
CA PRO A 193 17.86 16.45 -13.14
C PRO A 193 17.01 15.83 -14.25
N THR A 194 15.77 15.51 -13.92
CA THR A 194 14.79 14.93 -14.84
C THR A 194 14.03 16.01 -15.60
N VAL A 195 13.11 15.59 -16.46
CA VAL A 195 12.21 16.49 -17.18
C VAL A 195 11.44 17.43 -16.24
N SER A 196 11.17 17.00 -15.00
CA SER A 196 10.56 17.85 -13.97
C SER A 196 11.34 19.15 -13.74
N ALA A 197 12.65 19.09 -13.87
CA ALA A 197 13.55 20.22 -13.61
C ALA A 197 13.68 21.18 -14.79
N VAL A 198 13.33 20.77 -15.99
CA VAL A 198 13.63 21.51 -17.24
C VAL A 198 12.40 21.76 -18.13
N LEU A 199 11.24 21.24 -17.78
CA LEU A 199 10.01 21.38 -18.59
C LEU A 199 9.38 22.79 -18.49
N HIS A 200 10.00 23.75 -17.87
CA HIS A 200 9.44 25.07 -17.63
C HIS A 200 10.43 26.18 -17.93
N ASP A 201 9.90 27.38 -18.20
CA ASP A 201 10.67 28.61 -18.41
C ASP A 201 10.50 29.59 -17.22
N ARG A 202 10.42 29.07 -15.99
CA ARG A 202 10.23 29.86 -14.77
C ARG A 202 11.39 30.83 -14.58
N LYS A 203 11.09 32.10 -14.37
CA LYS A 203 12.10 33.13 -14.05
C LYS A 203 12.75 32.89 -12.69
N ASP A 204 11.97 32.41 -11.73
CA ASP A 204 12.43 32.12 -10.36
C ASP A 204 13.04 30.69 -10.24
N GLY A 205 13.09 29.95 -11.35
CA GLY A 205 13.67 28.61 -11.41
C GLY A 205 12.87 27.56 -10.61
N ALA A 206 13.57 26.47 -10.27
CA ALA A 206 13.09 25.39 -9.41
C ALA A 206 14.18 25.01 -8.41
N TYR A 207 13.79 24.58 -7.23
CA TYR A 207 14.72 23.99 -6.27
C TYR A 207 14.95 22.53 -6.62
N LEU A 208 16.21 22.16 -6.86
CA LEU A 208 16.60 20.76 -7.08
C LEU A 208 17.23 20.23 -5.77
N LEU A 209 16.63 19.22 -5.19
CA LEU A 209 17.14 18.54 -4.02
C LEU A 209 17.62 17.15 -4.45
N PRO A 210 18.94 16.91 -4.50
CA PRO A 210 19.46 15.63 -4.94
C PRO A 210 19.15 14.55 -3.91
N SER A 211 18.37 13.54 -4.31
CA SER A 211 18.16 12.34 -3.51
C SER A 211 19.17 11.26 -3.89
N THR A 212 19.36 10.29 -3.00
CA THR A 212 20.21 9.14 -3.25
C THR A 212 19.55 8.13 -4.19
N THR A 213 20.37 7.31 -4.83
CA THR A 213 19.92 6.10 -5.50
C THR A 213 19.68 4.98 -4.48
N GLN A 214 19.09 3.87 -4.94
CA GLN A 214 18.87 2.70 -4.07
C GLN A 214 20.16 2.04 -3.56
N PHE A 215 21.30 2.33 -4.15
CA PHE A 215 22.61 1.78 -3.71
C PHE A 215 23.23 2.56 -2.55
N GLU A 216 22.76 3.78 -2.34
CA GLU A 216 23.28 4.73 -1.35
C GLU A 216 22.40 4.81 -0.10
N THR A 217 21.40 3.95 0.01
CA THR A 217 20.46 3.89 1.14
C THR A 217 20.14 2.44 1.49
N TYR A 218 19.45 2.21 2.58
CA TYR A 218 19.09 0.88 3.06
C TYR A 218 17.62 0.85 3.47
N GLY A 219 17.10 -0.32 3.80
CA GLY A 219 15.73 -0.50 4.27
C GLY A 219 14.98 -1.61 3.54
N SER A 220 13.69 -1.70 3.83
CA SER A 220 12.83 -2.71 3.23
C SER A 220 12.33 -2.31 1.85
N ILE A 221 12.15 -3.30 0.99
CA ILE A 221 11.45 -3.19 -0.29
C ILE A 221 10.42 -4.31 -0.39
N THR A 222 9.32 -4.05 -1.09
CA THR A 222 8.30 -5.07 -1.33
C THR A 222 8.19 -5.36 -2.82
N ALA A 223 8.45 -6.60 -3.18
CA ALA A 223 8.31 -7.08 -4.55
C ALA A 223 6.83 -7.21 -4.97
N SER A 224 6.58 -7.36 -6.27
CA SER A 224 5.23 -7.48 -6.81
C SER A 224 4.47 -8.70 -6.30
N ASN A 225 5.15 -9.75 -5.89
CA ASN A 225 4.58 -10.93 -5.24
C ASN A 225 4.36 -10.75 -3.72
N ARG A 226 4.61 -9.52 -3.22
CA ARG A 226 4.51 -9.13 -1.81
C ARG A 226 5.54 -9.78 -0.87
N SER A 227 6.61 -10.34 -1.41
CA SER A 227 7.77 -10.68 -0.60
C SER A 227 8.47 -9.41 -0.17
N ILE A 228 8.60 -9.22 1.14
CA ILE A 228 9.33 -8.09 1.71
C ILE A 228 10.78 -8.50 1.88
N GLN A 229 11.67 -7.67 1.43
CA GLN A 229 13.11 -7.90 1.45
C GLN A 229 13.80 -6.74 2.16
N TRP A 230 14.96 -6.99 2.70
CA TRP A 230 15.84 -5.95 3.22
C TRP A 230 17.03 -5.79 2.30
N ARG A 231 17.43 -4.56 2.08
CA ARG A 231 18.66 -4.23 1.36
C ARG A 231 19.56 -3.41 2.25
N GLU A 232 20.84 -3.64 2.13
CA GLU A 232 21.86 -2.84 2.79
C GLU A 232 22.41 -1.77 1.84
N LYS A 233 22.95 -0.71 2.42
CA LYS A 233 23.64 0.32 1.68
C LYS A 233 24.94 -0.27 1.07
N VAL A 234 25.16 -0.02 -0.21
CA VAL A 234 26.32 -0.52 -0.95
C VAL A 234 27.44 0.51 -0.98
N MET A 235 27.08 1.78 -1.04
CA MET A 235 28.02 2.91 -1.09
C MET A 235 27.47 4.12 -0.35
N GLU A 236 28.36 5.00 0.07
CA GLU A 236 27.93 6.25 0.71
C GLU A 236 27.28 7.20 -0.31
N PRO A 237 26.36 8.07 0.16
CA PRO A 237 25.77 9.09 -0.70
C PRO A 237 26.82 9.92 -1.43
N MET A 238 26.62 10.09 -2.72
CA MET A 238 27.55 10.87 -3.54
C MET A 238 27.18 12.35 -3.53
N PHE A 239 28.21 13.20 -3.51
CA PHE A 239 28.08 14.67 -3.53
C PHE A 239 27.20 15.21 -2.39
N GLU A 240 26.21 16.01 -2.70
CA GLU A 240 25.27 16.59 -1.73
C GLU A 240 23.99 15.79 -1.60
N SER A 241 23.89 14.62 -2.27
CA SER A 241 22.68 13.80 -2.22
C SER A 241 22.39 13.30 -0.80
N LYS A 242 21.12 13.18 -0.49
CA LYS A 242 20.63 12.68 0.79
C LYS A 242 19.52 11.66 0.57
N PRO A 243 19.46 10.61 1.40
CA PRO A 243 18.31 9.70 1.38
C PRO A 243 16.98 10.44 1.56
N ASP A 244 15.92 9.96 0.93
CA ASP A 244 14.61 10.61 0.96
C ASP A 244 14.10 10.88 2.38
N HIS A 245 14.27 9.93 3.29
CA HIS A 245 13.86 10.07 4.69
C HIS A 245 14.66 11.16 5.43
N VAL A 246 15.92 11.38 5.07
CA VAL A 246 16.73 12.49 5.60
C VAL A 246 16.23 13.82 5.07
N ILE A 247 15.90 13.90 3.77
CA ILE A 247 15.32 15.12 3.20
C ILE A 247 13.99 15.45 3.90
N MET A 248 13.13 14.45 4.13
CA MET A 248 11.88 14.62 4.87
C MET A 248 12.11 15.10 6.30
N ALA A 249 13.10 14.53 7.00
CA ALA A 249 13.44 14.93 8.37
C ALA A 249 13.94 16.38 8.43
N LEU A 250 14.81 16.77 7.51
CA LEU A 250 15.31 18.13 7.42
C LEU A 250 14.18 19.15 7.13
N LEU A 251 13.27 18.81 6.24
CA LEU A 251 12.08 19.63 5.97
C LEU A 251 11.19 19.72 7.21
N ALA A 252 10.92 18.60 7.89
CA ALA A 252 10.14 18.60 9.13
C ALA A 252 10.77 19.47 10.23
N LYS A 253 12.10 19.41 10.37
CA LYS A 253 12.86 20.29 11.29
C LYS A 253 12.66 21.77 10.93
N LYS A 254 12.76 22.11 9.64
CA LYS A 254 12.55 23.49 9.17
C LYS A 254 11.13 23.99 9.36
N PHE A 255 10.14 23.13 9.20
CA PHE A 255 8.73 23.46 9.44
C PHE A 255 8.34 23.42 10.93
N GLY A 256 9.21 22.96 11.82
CA GLY A 256 8.99 22.96 13.28
C GLY A 256 8.07 21.85 13.79
N PHE A 257 7.94 20.73 13.09
CA PHE A 257 7.13 19.60 13.54
C PHE A 257 7.88 18.25 13.56
N ALA A 258 9.20 18.27 13.46
CA ALA A 258 10.00 17.06 13.45
C ALA A 258 9.79 16.19 14.70
N ASP A 259 9.73 16.80 15.89
CA ASP A 259 9.51 16.10 17.16
C ASP A 259 8.17 15.33 17.21
N ARG A 260 7.18 15.81 16.46
CA ARG A 260 5.90 15.12 16.30
C ARG A 260 5.96 14.01 15.27
N MET A 261 6.52 14.31 14.10
CA MET A 261 6.59 13.38 12.99
C MET A 261 7.46 12.16 13.29
N PHE A 262 8.54 12.37 14.05
CA PHE A 262 9.53 11.33 14.39
C PHE A 262 9.55 11.00 15.89
N ARG A 263 8.41 11.09 16.58
CA ARG A 263 8.31 10.92 18.04
C ARG A 263 8.94 9.63 18.55
N ASN A 264 8.69 8.52 17.87
CA ASN A 264 9.13 7.18 18.26
C ASN A 264 10.29 6.67 17.40
N ILE A 265 10.99 7.58 16.74
CA ILE A 265 12.05 7.26 15.79
C ILE A 265 13.33 7.93 16.25
N ALA A 266 14.35 7.14 16.51
CA ALA A 266 15.67 7.64 16.86
C ALA A 266 16.38 8.28 15.66
N PHE A 267 17.39 9.07 15.93
CA PHE A 267 18.21 9.72 14.93
C PHE A 267 19.69 9.40 15.12
N ASN A 268 20.37 9.12 14.02
CA ASN A 268 21.81 9.10 13.91
C ASN A 268 22.25 10.40 13.22
N GLY A 269 22.52 11.45 14.00
CA GLY A 269 22.75 12.79 13.47
C GLY A 269 21.47 13.36 12.85
N ASP A 270 21.46 13.56 11.53
CA ASP A 270 20.27 14.03 10.80
C ASP A 270 19.44 12.89 10.19
N GLU A 271 19.92 11.66 10.26
CA GLU A 271 19.27 10.50 9.65
C GLU A 271 18.33 9.80 10.64
N PRO A 272 17.00 9.74 10.33
CA PRO A 272 16.07 8.90 11.09
C PRO A 272 16.42 7.42 10.94
N VAL A 273 16.32 6.65 12.02
CA VAL A 273 16.58 5.21 12.01
C VAL A 273 15.49 4.48 11.25
N ILE A 274 15.84 3.85 10.14
CA ILE A 274 14.90 3.14 9.24
C ILE A 274 14.25 1.94 9.95
N GLU A 275 14.98 1.27 10.82
CA GLU A 275 14.47 0.17 11.63
C GLU A 275 13.28 0.61 12.50
N ASP A 276 13.37 1.78 13.11
CA ASP A 276 12.29 2.34 13.94
C ASP A 276 11.08 2.72 13.07
N ILE A 277 11.32 3.31 11.88
CA ILE A 277 10.26 3.60 10.91
C ILE A 277 9.54 2.32 10.50
N THR A 278 10.30 1.27 10.21
CA THR A 278 9.74 -0.04 9.85
C THR A 278 8.92 -0.63 11.00
N GLY A 279 9.41 -0.51 12.23
CA GLY A 279 8.71 -0.96 13.43
C GLY A 279 7.37 -0.22 13.64
N GLU A 280 7.37 1.11 13.46
CA GLU A 280 6.15 1.91 13.57
C GLU A 280 5.10 1.52 12.53
N ILE A 281 5.52 1.37 11.26
CA ILE A 281 4.64 0.94 10.19
C ILE A 281 4.05 -0.44 10.46
N ASN A 282 4.87 -1.39 10.85
CA ASN A 282 4.45 -2.75 11.14
C ASN A 282 3.40 -2.81 12.23
N ARG A 283 3.53 -2.00 13.26
CA ARG A 283 2.57 -1.92 14.37
C ARG A 283 1.15 -1.56 13.90
N GLY A 284 1.03 -0.77 12.84
CA GLY A 284 -0.25 -0.27 12.33
C GLY A 284 -0.82 -1.01 11.12
N MET A 285 -0.01 -1.73 10.36
CA MET A 285 -0.43 -2.31 9.08
C MET A 285 -0.91 -3.75 9.21
N TRP A 286 -2.07 -3.93 9.83
CA TRP A 286 -2.62 -5.27 10.06
C TRP A 286 -3.28 -5.88 8.81
N THR A 287 -3.63 -5.05 7.85
CA THR A 287 -4.49 -5.44 6.70
C THR A 287 -3.80 -6.22 5.61
N ILE A 288 -2.49 -6.09 5.47
CA ILE A 288 -1.74 -6.64 4.33
C ILE A 288 -0.48 -7.42 4.71
N GLY A 289 -0.40 -7.88 5.95
CA GLY A 289 0.66 -8.80 6.38
C GLY A 289 2.01 -8.18 6.69
N TYR A 290 2.11 -6.86 6.79
CA TYR A 290 3.36 -6.20 7.25
C TYR A 290 3.58 -6.39 8.74
N THR A 291 2.53 -6.52 9.48
CA THR A 291 2.57 -6.75 10.93
C THR A 291 3.40 -7.98 11.26
N GLY A 292 4.35 -7.86 12.17
CA GLY A 292 5.27 -8.95 12.52
C GLY A 292 6.55 -9.01 11.68
N GLN A 293 6.69 -8.19 10.67
CA GLN A 293 7.96 -8.02 9.99
C GLN A 293 8.90 -7.20 10.85
N SER A 294 10.09 -7.69 11.07
CA SER A 294 11.14 -6.90 11.73
C SER A 294 12.35 -6.75 10.82
N PRO A 295 13.12 -5.67 10.95
CA PRO A 295 14.37 -5.52 10.24
C PRO A 295 15.31 -6.70 10.44
N GLU A 296 15.43 -7.20 11.68
CA GLU A 296 16.28 -8.34 12.03
C GLU A 296 15.86 -9.59 11.29
N ARG A 297 14.54 -9.86 11.25
CA ARG A 297 13.99 -10.99 10.53
C ARG A 297 14.23 -10.87 9.03
N LEU A 298 14.00 -9.70 8.45
CA LEU A 298 14.23 -9.48 7.02
C LEU A 298 15.73 -9.59 6.65
N LYS A 299 16.63 -9.07 7.49
CA LYS A 299 18.07 -9.24 7.33
C LYS A 299 18.49 -10.71 7.41
N LEU A 300 17.92 -11.45 8.38
CA LEU A 300 18.15 -12.88 8.51
C LEU A 300 17.72 -13.65 7.24
N HIS A 301 16.57 -13.31 6.69
CA HIS A 301 16.07 -13.92 5.45
C HIS A 301 16.98 -13.64 4.27
N MET A 302 17.44 -12.39 4.12
CA MET A 302 18.35 -12.03 3.04
C MET A 302 19.68 -12.76 3.13
N ALA A 303 20.25 -12.87 4.34
CA ALA A 303 21.49 -13.58 4.57
C ALA A 303 21.38 -15.09 4.31
N ASN A 304 20.19 -15.65 4.47
CA ASN A 304 19.94 -17.10 4.35
C ASN A 304 18.99 -17.43 3.20
N GLN A 305 18.89 -16.60 2.17
CA GLN A 305 17.97 -16.75 1.06
C GLN A 305 18.05 -18.13 0.38
N HIS A 306 19.22 -18.75 0.36
CA HIS A 306 19.47 -20.05 -0.24
C HIS A 306 18.79 -21.22 0.50
N THR A 307 18.35 -21.03 1.74
CA THR A 307 17.64 -22.07 2.52
C THR A 307 16.14 -22.11 2.23
N PHE A 308 15.59 -21.09 1.57
CA PHE A 308 14.16 -21.02 1.29
C PHE A 308 13.80 -21.83 0.05
N ASP A 309 12.85 -22.75 0.22
CA ASP A 309 12.29 -23.51 -0.89
C ASP A 309 11.57 -22.58 -1.88
N ARG A 310 11.86 -22.74 -3.16
CA ARG A 310 11.36 -21.84 -4.20
C ARG A 310 9.86 -21.97 -4.46
N THR A 311 9.27 -23.08 -4.06
CA THR A 311 7.85 -23.38 -4.29
C THR A 311 6.99 -22.96 -3.10
N THR A 312 7.43 -23.34 -1.91
CA THR A 312 6.69 -23.06 -0.67
C THR A 312 7.08 -21.74 -0.02
N LEU A 313 8.24 -21.19 -0.37
CA LEU A 313 8.89 -20.05 0.26
C LEU A 313 9.22 -20.29 1.74
N GLN A 314 9.18 -21.51 2.21
CA GLN A 314 9.54 -21.88 3.56
C GLN A 314 11.03 -22.23 3.64
N ALA A 315 11.72 -21.77 4.67
CA ALA A 315 13.09 -22.14 4.92
C ALA A 315 13.19 -23.59 5.40
N VAL A 316 14.18 -24.30 4.91
CA VAL A 316 14.50 -25.68 5.30
C VAL A 316 15.93 -25.70 5.83
N GLY A 317 16.05 -25.83 7.13
CA GLY A 317 17.33 -25.77 7.82
C GLY A 317 17.91 -24.36 7.95
N GLY A 318 19.01 -24.25 8.70
CA GLY A 318 19.66 -22.99 8.96
C GLY A 318 18.96 -22.10 9.99
N PRO A 319 19.41 -20.83 10.15
CA PRO A 319 18.92 -19.93 11.20
C PRO A 319 17.47 -19.48 11.01
N ALA A 320 16.91 -19.62 9.81
CA ALA A 320 15.53 -19.23 9.49
C ALA A 320 14.61 -20.45 9.31
N ASP A 321 14.99 -21.62 9.78
CA ASP A 321 14.23 -22.86 9.58
C ASP A 321 12.77 -22.73 9.96
N GLY A 322 11.88 -23.14 9.05
CA GLY A 322 10.44 -23.05 9.23
C GLY A 322 9.81 -21.67 8.90
N ASP A 323 10.61 -20.62 8.76
CA ASP A 323 10.13 -19.29 8.40
C ASP A 323 9.70 -19.20 6.92
N PHE A 324 8.81 -18.24 6.63
CA PHE A 324 8.42 -17.93 5.25
C PHE A 324 9.17 -16.70 4.75
N TYR A 325 9.78 -16.79 3.58
CA TYR A 325 10.58 -15.73 2.98
C TYR A 325 9.79 -14.43 2.83
N GLY A 326 10.31 -13.36 3.46
CA GLY A 326 9.71 -12.03 3.37
C GLY A 326 8.25 -11.93 3.84
N MET A 327 7.72 -12.97 4.49
CA MET A 327 6.29 -13.09 4.80
C MET A 327 5.39 -12.65 3.64
N PRO A 328 5.42 -13.34 2.50
CA PRO A 328 4.57 -12.98 1.37
C PRO A 328 3.10 -13.04 1.78
N TRP A 329 2.33 -12.13 1.26
CA TRP A 329 0.89 -12.13 1.48
C TRP A 329 0.20 -13.06 0.45
N PRO A 330 -0.75 -13.93 0.83
CA PRO A 330 -1.14 -14.31 2.19
C PRO A 330 -0.04 -15.12 2.88
N SER A 331 0.08 -14.99 4.19
CA SER A 331 1.08 -15.71 4.98
C SER A 331 0.47 -16.33 6.24
N TRP A 332 1.14 -17.38 6.74
CA TRP A 332 0.84 -17.94 8.05
C TRP A 332 1.56 -17.14 9.12
N GLY A 333 0.88 -16.92 10.21
CA GLY A 333 1.47 -16.30 11.38
C GLY A 333 1.69 -17.30 12.51
N ASN A 334 2.58 -16.94 13.42
CA ASN A 334 2.77 -17.63 14.68
C ASN A 334 3.30 -16.64 15.75
N PRO A 335 3.27 -17.02 17.04
CA PRO A 335 3.75 -16.14 18.10
C PRO A 335 5.23 -15.77 17.99
N GLU A 336 6.07 -16.70 17.55
CA GLU A 336 7.52 -16.48 17.38
C GLU A 336 7.80 -15.40 16.36
N MET A 337 7.03 -15.39 15.29
CA MET A 337 7.12 -14.38 14.23
C MET A 337 6.42 -13.06 14.62
N LYS A 338 5.76 -13.01 15.77
CA LYS A 338 4.90 -11.88 16.18
C LYS A 338 3.97 -11.43 15.05
N HIS A 339 3.38 -12.39 14.36
CA HIS A 339 2.46 -12.14 13.26
C HIS A 339 1.25 -13.07 13.35
N PRO A 340 0.02 -12.53 13.33
CA PRO A 340 -1.19 -13.34 13.52
C PRO A 340 -1.59 -14.14 12.27
N GLY A 341 -0.91 -13.97 11.17
CA GLY A 341 -1.28 -14.52 9.87
C GLY A 341 -2.11 -13.56 9.03
N THR A 342 -2.19 -13.86 7.76
CA THR A 342 -3.02 -13.16 6.78
C THR A 342 -3.98 -14.14 6.13
N PRO A 343 -5.05 -13.67 5.48
CA PRO A 343 -5.95 -14.55 4.76
C PRO A 343 -5.21 -15.43 3.76
N ASN A 344 -5.45 -16.73 3.83
CA ASN A 344 -4.89 -17.71 2.92
C ASN A 344 -6.00 -18.27 2.03
N LEU A 345 -5.82 -18.15 0.72
CA LEU A 345 -6.82 -18.57 -0.26
C LEU A 345 -6.77 -20.07 -0.60
N TYR A 346 -5.88 -20.83 0.01
CA TYR A 346 -5.51 -22.15 -0.49
C TYR A 346 -6.10 -23.34 0.27
N ASP A 347 -6.52 -23.15 1.51
CA ASP A 347 -7.08 -24.24 2.31
C ASP A 347 -8.27 -23.77 3.15
N MET A 348 -9.45 -24.12 2.68
CA MET A 348 -10.73 -23.77 3.36
C MET A 348 -11.00 -24.60 4.62
N SER A 349 -10.26 -25.68 4.85
CA SER A 349 -10.52 -26.60 5.95
C SER A 349 -9.84 -26.20 7.25
N LYS A 350 -8.96 -25.22 7.21
CA LYS A 350 -8.16 -24.76 8.35
C LYS A 350 -8.42 -23.32 8.69
N PRO A 351 -8.24 -22.93 9.95
CA PRO A 351 -8.20 -21.50 10.32
C PRO A 351 -6.99 -20.81 9.71
N VAL A 352 -7.09 -19.46 9.56
CA VAL A 352 -6.02 -18.64 8.98
C VAL A 352 -4.69 -18.83 9.71
N SER A 353 -4.72 -18.86 11.05
CA SER A 353 -3.53 -19.08 11.88
C SER A 353 -2.83 -20.43 11.66
N LYS A 354 -3.48 -21.36 10.94
CA LYS A 354 -2.94 -22.67 10.58
C LYS A 354 -2.83 -22.86 9.06
N GLY A 355 -2.72 -21.76 8.32
CA GLY A 355 -2.64 -21.81 6.86
C GLY A 355 -3.97 -22.02 6.17
N GLY A 356 -5.08 -21.73 6.85
CA GLY A 356 -6.42 -21.87 6.30
C GLY A 356 -6.85 -20.74 5.40
N LEU A 357 -7.93 -20.97 4.68
CA LEU A 357 -8.54 -20.02 3.80
C LEU A 357 -9.51 -19.14 4.55
N THR A 358 -9.37 -17.86 4.35
CA THR A 358 -10.48 -16.93 4.46
C THR A 358 -10.50 -16.09 3.22
N PHE A 359 -11.58 -16.10 2.50
CA PHE A 359 -11.67 -15.34 1.28
C PHE A 359 -12.53 -14.11 1.42
N ARG A 360 -11.90 -12.98 1.26
CA ARG A 360 -12.53 -11.73 0.88
C ARG A 360 -11.61 -10.97 -0.04
N ALA A 361 -12.07 -10.67 -1.22
CA ALA A 361 -11.32 -9.88 -2.18
C ALA A 361 -11.42 -8.39 -1.85
N ARG A 362 -10.98 -8.01 -0.64
CA ARG A 362 -11.02 -6.63 -0.20
C ARG A 362 -9.74 -6.19 0.41
N PHE A 363 -9.40 -4.96 0.16
CA PHE A 363 -8.23 -4.32 0.70
C PHE A 363 -8.62 -3.35 1.82
N GLY A 364 -7.80 -3.35 2.86
CA GLY A 364 -7.95 -2.44 3.96
C GLY A 364 -8.83 -2.95 5.11
N VAL A 365 -8.88 -2.17 6.13
CA VAL A 365 -9.82 -2.32 7.21
C VAL A 365 -11.15 -1.72 6.76
N GLU A 366 -12.18 -2.51 6.81
CA GLU A 366 -13.51 -2.06 6.54
C GLU A 366 -14.14 -1.48 7.82
N ARG A 367 -15.04 -0.52 7.63
CA ARG A 367 -15.67 0.14 8.76
C ARG A 367 -17.15 0.31 8.55
N ASP A 368 -17.88 0.08 9.63
CA ASP A 368 -19.26 0.50 9.77
C ASP A 368 -19.30 1.68 10.75
N GLY A 369 -19.50 2.87 10.22
CA GLY A 369 -19.33 4.09 11.01
C GLY A 369 -17.91 4.24 11.54
N ASP A 370 -17.77 4.40 12.85
CA ASP A 370 -16.47 4.50 13.55
C ASP A 370 -15.90 3.16 14.00
N ASN A 371 -16.60 2.07 13.70
CA ASN A 371 -16.19 0.74 14.12
C ASN A 371 -15.08 0.20 13.21
N LEU A 372 -13.98 -0.23 13.80
CA LEU A 372 -12.87 -0.86 13.09
C LEU A 372 -13.27 -2.23 12.52
N LEU A 373 -14.23 -2.87 13.12
CA LEU A 373 -14.66 -4.21 12.80
C LEU A 373 -15.91 -4.14 11.94
N ALA A 374 -15.77 -4.24 10.63
CA ALA A 374 -16.87 -4.10 9.70
C ALA A 374 -16.81 -5.17 8.61
N GLU A 375 -17.98 -5.45 8.04
CA GLU A 375 -18.11 -6.39 6.93
C GLU A 375 -17.62 -5.83 5.58
N GLY A 376 -17.09 -4.67 5.58
CA GLY A 376 -16.64 -4.04 4.38
C GLY A 376 -17.74 -3.41 3.53
N VAL A 377 -17.86 -3.75 2.23
CA VAL A 377 -18.91 -3.18 1.37
C VAL A 377 -20.30 -3.76 1.67
N TYR A 378 -20.35 -4.85 2.42
CA TYR A 378 -21.61 -5.47 2.79
C TYR A 378 -22.05 -4.97 4.16
N SER A 379 -23.32 -4.66 4.27
CA SER A 379 -23.90 -4.24 5.54
C SER A 379 -23.89 -5.36 6.56
N ALA A 380 -23.89 -4.99 7.83
CA ALA A 380 -24.14 -5.92 8.91
C ALA A 380 -25.41 -6.74 8.65
N GLY A 381 -25.32 -8.05 8.87
CA GLY A 381 -26.44 -8.97 8.61
C GLY A 381 -26.56 -9.42 7.15
N SER A 382 -25.67 -9.05 6.26
CA SER A 382 -25.64 -9.61 4.90
C SER A 382 -25.30 -11.11 4.93
N GLU A 383 -25.64 -11.81 3.86
CA GLU A 383 -25.34 -13.25 3.74
C GLU A 383 -23.84 -13.53 3.60
N ILE A 384 -23.06 -12.55 3.21
CA ILE A 384 -21.61 -12.68 3.07
C ILE A 384 -20.96 -12.42 4.41
N LYS A 385 -20.76 -13.48 5.16
CA LYS A 385 -20.19 -13.44 6.53
C LYS A 385 -18.81 -14.06 6.63
N ASP A 386 -18.11 -14.15 5.54
CA ASP A 386 -16.75 -14.66 5.51
C ASP A 386 -15.82 -13.68 6.18
N GLY A 387 -15.60 -13.92 7.41
CA GLY A 387 -14.77 -13.07 8.20
C GLY A 387 -13.32 -13.44 8.13
N TYR A 388 -12.58 -12.64 8.73
CA TYR A 388 -11.17 -12.79 8.94
C TYR A 388 -10.60 -11.89 9.95
N PRO A 389 -9.31 -12.10 10.06
CA PRO A 389 -8.67 -13.36 10.33
C PRO A 389 -9.14 -13.82 11.69
N GLU A 390 -8.84 -15.02 12.04
CA GLU A 390 -9.18 -15.53 13.37
C GLU A 390 -8.22 -14.97 14.40
N PHE A 391 -8.27 -13.69 14.64
CA PHE A 391 -7.64 -13.10 15.81
C PHE A 391 -8.51 -13.28 17.05
N THR A 392 -7.93 -13.76 18.07
CA THR A 392 -8.51 -13.65 19.40
C THR A 392 -7.94 -12.43 20.11
N MET A 393 -8.64 -11.93 21.12
CA MET A 393 -8.08 -10.87 21.97
C MET A 393 -6.76 -11.35 22.60
N GLN A 394 -6.68 -12.62 22.98
CA GLN A 394 -5.44 -13.18 23.53
C GLN A 394 -4.28 -13.08 22.54
N MET A 395 -4.50 -13.43 21.27
CA MET A 395 -3.44 -13.28 20.25
C MET A 395 -2.99 -11.84 20.10
N LEU A 396 -3.90 -10.88 20.15
CA LEU A 396 -3.54 -9.47 20.08
C LEU A 396 -2.78 -9.00 21.31
N MET A 397 -3.15 -9.51 22.50
CA MET A 397 -2.41 -9.23 23.74
C MET A 397 -1.01 -9.84 23.71
N ASP A 398 -0.89 -11.08 23.29
CA ASP A 398 0.40 -11.78 23.18
C ASP A 398 1.37 -11.04 22.22
N LEU A 399 0.82 -10.38 21.22
CA LEU A 399 1.57 -9.56 20.27
C LEU A 399 1.77 -8.11 20.77
N GLY A 400 1.12 -7.71 21.85
CA GLY A 400 1.17 -6.35 22.39
C GLY A 400 0.41 -5.31 21.53
N TRP A 401 -0.49 -5.74 20.67
CA TRP A 401 -1.27 -4.87 19.78
C TRP A 401 -2.65 -4.51 20.32
N ASP A 402 -3.05 -5.14 21.39
CA ASP A 402 -4.32 -4.85 22.05
C ASP A 402 -4.40 -3.40 22.55
N LYS A 403 -3.26 -2.80 22.91
CA LYS A 403 -3.18 -1.40 23.33
C LYS A 403 -3.59 -0.40 22.24
N ASP A 404 -3.47 -0.77 20.97
CA ASP A 404 -3.86 0.07 19.84
C ASP A 404 -5.37 0.01 19.55
N LEU A 405 -6.13 -0.82 20.27
CA LEU A 405 -7.56 -0.97 20.15
C LEU A 405 -8.31 -0.02 21.09
N THR A 406 -9.38 0.57 20.58
CA THR A 406 -10.36 1.27 21.43
C THR A 406 -11.14 0.28 22.29
N ALA A 407 -11.78 0.76 23.35
CA ALA A 407 -12.63 -0.08 24.19
C ALA A 407 -13.79 -0.72 23.41
N GLN A 408 -14.32 -0.02 22.40
CA GLN A 408 -15.38 -0.53 21.55
C GLN A 408 -14.87 -1.67 20.65
N GLU A 409 -13.69 -1.52 20.07
CA GLU A 409 -13.06 -2.54 19.25
C GLU A 409 -12.71 -3.79 20.07
N ARG A 410 -12.18 -3.63 21.29
CA ARG A 410 -11.96 -4.74 22.22
C ARG A 410 -13.25 -5.50 22.50
N LYS A 411 -14.31 -4.78 22.85
CA LYS A 411 -15.62 -5.38 23.14
C LYS A 411 -16.17 -6.14 21.91
N ALA A 412 -16.00 -5.60 20.72
CA ALA A 412 -16.45 -6.25 19.49
C ALA A 412 -15.65 -7.53 19.21
N ILE A 413 -14.32 -7.50 19.40
CA ILE A 413 -13.46 -8.67 19.23
C ILE A 413 -13.83 -9.76 20.25
N ASP A 414 -14.01 -9.40 21.52
CA ASP A 414 -14.39 -10.35 22.57
C ASP A 414 -15.76 -10.98 22.29
N ALA A 415 -16.69 -10.22 21.73
CA ALA A 415 -18.03 -10.71 21.41
C ALA A 415 -18.06 -11.75 20.30
N VAL A 416 -17.13 -11.65 19.31
CA VAL A 416 -17.08 -12.56 18.16
C VAL A 416 -16.03 -13.66 18.29
N ALA A 417 -15.00 -13.46 19.07
CA ALA A 417 -13.85 -14.35 19.22
C ALA A 417 -13.97 -15.34 20.37
N GLY A 418 -15.16 -15.85 20.62
CA GLY A 418 -15.35 -16.90 21.62
C GLY A 418 -14.67 -18.21 21.20
N PRO A 419 -14.53 -19.18 22.14
CA PRO A 419 -13.76 -20.40 21.92
C PRO A 419 -14.26 -21.30 20.80
N LYS A 420 -15.45 -21.06 20.26
CA LYS A 420 -16.03 -21.74 19.11
C LYS A 420 -16.24 -20.83 17.90
N THR A 421 -15.87 -19.59 17.99
CA THR A 421 -16.15 -18.61 16.97
C THR A 421 -14.96 -18.55 16.03
N ASN A 422 -15.19 -18.94 14.83
CA ASN A 422 -14.34 -18.48 13.75
C ASN A 422 -14.86 -17.10 13.31
N TRP A 423 -13.98 -16.23 12.97
CA TRP A 423 -14.26 -14.84 12.63
C TRP A 423 -15.06 -14.64 11.34
N LYS A 424 -15.43 -15.71 10.66
CA LYS A 424 -16.31 -15.65 9.51
C LYS A 424 -17.79 -15.60 9.86
N THR A 425 -18.15 -15.70 11.12
CA THR A 425 -19.55 -15.83 11.46
C THR A 425 -20.29 -14.52 11.47
N ASP A 426 -19.73 -13.48 11.95
CA ASP A 426 -20.35 -12.16 11.90
C ASP A 426 -19.31 -11.11 12.26
N LEU A 427 -18.91 -10.37 11.28
CA LEU A 427 -18.02 -9.25 11.49
C LEU A 427 -18.71 -7.92 11.28
N SER A 428 -20.03 -7.87 11.41
CA SER A 428 -20.67 -6.56 11.51
C SER A 428 -20.03 -5.81 12.68
N GLY A 429 -19.36 -4.77 12.36
CA GLY A 429 -18.48 -4.12 13.29
C GLY A 429 -17.13 -4.81 13.52
N GLY A 430 -16.79 -5.83 12.75
CA GLY A 430 -15.54 -6.55 12.88
C GLY A 430 -14.39 -6.08 12.02
N ILE A 431 -13.19 -6.59 12.30
CA ILE A 431 -12.01 -6.33 11.47
C ILE A 431 -12.14 -7.08 10.17
N GLN A 432 -12.11 -6.38 9.07
CA GLN A 432 -11.91 -6.96 7.76
C GLN A 432 -10.52 -6.67 7.27
N ARG A 433 -9.88 -7.72 6.78
CA ARG A 433 -8.55 -7.65 6.21
C ARG A 433 -8.52 -8.34 4.87
N VAL A 434 -7.55 -8.05 4.11
CA VAL A 434 -7.34 -8.64 2.80
C VAL A 434 -6.00 -9.31 2.75
#